data_3f38b8af3ff48b21b7f42c5c6cfe3d8e
#
_entry.id   3f38b8af3ff48b21b7f42c5c6cfe3d8e
#
_cell.length_a   1.000
_cell.length_b   1.000
_cell.length_c   1.000
_cell.angle_alpha   90.00
_cell.angle_beta   90.00
_cell.angle_gamma   90.00
#
_symmetry.space_group_name_H-M   'P 1'
#
loop_
_entity.id
_entity.type
_entity.pdbx_description
1 polymer ?
#
loop_
_entity_poly.entity_id
_entity_poly.type
_entity_poly.pdbx_seq_one_letter_code
_entity_poly.pdbx_strand_id
1 'polypeptide(L)'
;MKDYDVAVIGGGVAGLSAAYFLSEHCDVLVLEREDQLAYHSSGRSAAMYIEGYENEVVQELTLAGREFFFHPPEGFSDYPLLGPCGGLTVGSRREL
;
A
#
# COMPACT_ATOMS: atom_id res chain seq x y z
N MET A 1 6.32 -31.38 -5.70
CA MET A 1 5.65 -30.24 -5.05
C MET A 1 6.59 -29.03 -5.18
N LYS A 2 6.07 -27.88 -5.47
CA LYS A 2 6.91 -26.67 -5.50
C LYS A 2 7.18 -26.20 -4.07
N ASP A 3 8.42 -25.99 -3.73
CA ASP A 3 8.81 -25.40 -2.46
C ASP A 3 8.82 -23.87 -2.58
N TYR A 4 8.49 -23.17 -1.52
CA TYR A 4 8.51 -21.72 -1.42
C TYR A 4 9.34 -21.31 -0.19
N ASP A 5 10.05 -20.21 -0.33
CA ASP A 5 10.89 -19.68 0.76
C ASP A 5 10.05 -18.93 1.79
N VAL A 6 8.98 -18.24 1.33
CA VAL A 6 8.11 -17.43 2.18
C VAL A 6 6.65 -17.66 1.82
N ALA A 7 5.81 -17.83 2.85
CA ALA A 7 4.35 -17.81 2.73
C ALA A 7 3.79 -16.52 3.35
N VAL A 8 3.08 -15.73 2.56
CA VAL A 8 2.36 -14.53 3.00
C VAL A 8 0.89 -14.87 3.16
N ILE A 9 0.35 -14.69 4.35
CA ILE A 9 -1.06 -14.95 4.66
C ILE A 9 -1.85 -13.66 4.60
N GLY A 10 -2.74 -13.58 3.62
CA GLY A 10 -3.59 -12.43 3.35
C GLY A 10 -3.16 -11.65 2.11
N GLY A 11 -4.09 -11.49 1.17
CA GLY A 11 -3.94 -10.78 -0.10
C GLY A 11 -4.46 -9.34 -0.06
N GLY A 12 -4.36 -8.66 1.08
CA GLY A 12 -4.58 -7.22 1.21
C GLY A 12 -3.34 -6.41 0.84
N VAL A 13 -3.40 -5.07 0.94
CA VAL A 13 -2.29 -4.18 0.57
C VAL A 13 -0.99 -4.52 1.29
N ALA A 14 -1.05 -4.86 2.58
CA ALA A 14 0.13 -5.21 3.37
C ALA A 14 0.80 -6.49 2.85
N GLY A 15 0.02 -7.58 2.68
CA GLY A 15 0.53 -8.85 2.19
C GLY A 15 1.03 -8.77 0.76
N LEU A 16 0.30 -8.10 -0.12
CA LEU A 16 0.70 -7.93 -1.52
C LEU A 16 1.94 -7.06 -1.66
N SER A 17 2.07 -5.99 -0.87
CA SER A 17 3.28 -5.15 -0.85
C SER A 17 4.49 -5.94 -0.38
N ALA A 18 4.36 -6.70 0.71
CA ALA A 18 5.43 -7.57 1.19
C ALA A 18 5.82 -8.61 0.13
N ALA A 19 4.85 -9.28 -0.47
CA ALA A 19 5.09 -10.28 -1.50
C ALA A 19 5.78 -9.69 -2.74
N TYR A 20 5.37 -8.49 -3.16
CA TYR A 20 5.98 -7.81 -4.30
C TYR A 20 7.49 -7.61 -4.11
N PHE A 21 7.90 -6.98 -3.01
CA PHE A 21 9.31 -6.72 -2.76
C PHE A 21 10.12 -7.99 -2.43
N LEU A 22 9.53 -8.96 -1.72
CA LEU A 22 10.19 -10.24 -1.43
C LEU A 22 10.42 -11.08 -2.68
N SER A 23 9.50 -11.03 -3.65
CA SER A 23 9.58 -11.83 -4.88
C SER A 23 10.76 -11.47 -5.78
N GLU A 24 11.40 -10.33 -5.55
CA GLU A 24 12.68 -9.98 -6.21
C GLU A 24 13.86 -10.81 -5.69
N HIS A 25 13.73 -11.46 -4.54
CA HIS A 25 14.83 -12.13 -3.84
C HIS A 25 14.58 -13.60 -3.55
N CYS A 26 13.31 -14.04 -3.51
CA CYS A 26 12.96 -15.41 -3.12
C CYS A 26 11.61 -15.85 -3.72
N ASP A 27 11.33 -17.15 -3.65
CA ASP A 27 10.03 -17.71 -4.06
C ASP A 27 8.96 -17.44 -3.00
N VAL A 28 7.93 -16.69 -3.35
CA VAL A 28 6.86 -16.26 -2.43
C VAL A 28 5.53 -16.91 -2.81
N LEU A 29 4.83 -17.43 -1.81
CA LEU A 29 3.46 -17.91 -1.92
C LEU A 29 2.53 -16.94 -1.17
N VAL A 30 1.51 -16.43 -1.85
CA VAL A 30 0.44 -15.66 -1.19
C VAL A 30 -0.79 -16.54 -1.03
N LEU A 31 -1.30 -16.62 0.19
CA LEU A 31 -2.51 -17.35 0.55
C LEU A 31 -3.62 -16.35 0.90
N GLU A 32 -4.70 -16.38 0.16
CA GLU A 32 -5.90 -15.58 0.42
C GLU A 32 -7.10 -16.51 0.62
N ARG A 33 -7.92 -16.21 1.61
CA ARG A 33 -9.13 -16.98 1.91
C ARG A 33 -10.28 -16.66 0.98
N GLU A 34 -10.38 -15.42 0.55
CA GLU A 34 -11.45 -14.96 -0.34
C GLU A 34 -11.13 -15.29 -1.81
N ASP A 35 -12.16 -15.31 -2.65
CA ASP A 35 -12.02 -15.62 -4.07
C ASP A 35 -11.30 -14.50 -4.88
N GLN A 36 -11.13 -13.33 -4.26
CA GLN A 36 -10.40 -12.20 -4.86
C GLN A 36 -9.49 -11.50 -3.87
N LEU A 37 -8.40 -10.96 -4.37
CA LEU A 37 -7.48 -10.13 -3.58
C LEU A 37 -8.13 -8.81 -3.16
N ALA A 38 -7.66 -8.24 -2.04
CA ALA A 38 -8.11 -6.96 -1.51
C ALA A 38 -9.63 -6.89 -1.22
N TYR A 39 -10.27 -8.01 -0.95
CA TYR A 39 -11.72 -8.09 -0.76
C TYR A 39 -12.26 -7.25 0.41
N HIS A 40 -11.52 -7.20 1.51
CA HIS A 40 -11.92 -6.48 2.73
C HIS A 40 -11.41 -5.02 2.75
N SER A 41 -10.72 -4.61 3.80
CA SER A 41 -10.34 -3.21 4.06
C SER A 41 -9.57 -2.55 2.91
N SER A 42 -8.65 -3.26 2.26
CA SER A 42 -7.85 -2.72 1.16
C SER A 42 -8.70 -2.33 -0.05
N GLY A 43 -9.68 -3.16 -0.41
CA GLY A 43 -10.58 -2.89 -1.54
C GLY A 43 -11.73 -1.92 -1.21
N ARG A 44 -11.91 -1.56 0.05
CA ARG A 44 -12.96 -0.65 0.54
C ARG A 44 -12.43 0.65 1.10
N SER A 45 -11.12 0.90 0.93
CA SER A 45 -10.46 2.11 1.38
C SER A 45 -10.89 3.31 0.54
N ALA A 46 -10.94 4.50 1.15
CA ALA A 46 -11.04 5.75 0.43
C ALA A 46 -9.79 6.04 -0.42
N ALA A 47 -8.72 5.30 -0.19
CA ALA A 47 -7.47 5.31 -0.96
C ALA A 47 -6.89 6.72 -1.12
N MET A 48 -6.83 7.47 -0.03
CA MET A 48 -6.27 8.82 0.00
C MET A 48 -4.78 8.78 0.35
N TYR A 49 -3.94 9.45 -0.43
CA TYR A 49 -2.56 9.71 -0.07
C TYR A 49 -2.48 11.04 0.69
N ILE A 50 -2.12 11.00 1.97
CA ILE A 50 -2.07 12.17 2.85
C ILE A 50 -0.77 12.14 3.64
N GLU A 51 0.16 13.07 3.35
CA GLU A 51 1.47 13.11 4.00
C GLU A 51 1.41 13.48 5.48
N GLY A 52 0.45 14.29 5.89
CA GLY A 52 0.24 14.72 7.28
C GLY A 52 -0.73 13.87 8.08
N TYR A 53 -0.97 12.62 7.68
CA TYR A 53 -1.94 11.76 8.33
C TYR A 53 -1.39 11.10 9.61
N GLU A 54 -2.20 11.10 10.68
CA GLU A 54 -1.92 10.48 11.97
C GLU A 54 -0.66 11.01 12.68
N ASN A 55 0.22 10.11 13.14
CA ASN A 55 1.39 10.42 13.96
C ASN A 55 2.68 10.49 13.11
N GLU A 56 3.75 10.96 13.74
CA GLU A 56 5.05 11.16 13.07
C GLU A 56 5.59 9.91 12.38
N VAL A 57 5.40 8.72 12.97
CA VAL A 57 5.88 7.46 12.36
C VAL A 57 5.15 7.16 11.06
N VAL A 58 3.83 7.35 11.04
CA VAL A 58 3.03 7.16 9.83
C VAL A 58 3.39 8.19 8.75
N GLN A 59 3.63 9.44 9.16
CA GLN A 59 4.08 10.50 8.25
C GLN A 59 5.44 10.18 7.63
N GLU A 60 6.41 9.74 8.43
CA GLU A 60 7.73 9.33 7.92
C GLU A 60 7.64 8.16 6.94
N LEU A 61 6.83 7.14 7.23
CA LEU A 61 6.59 6.02 6.33
C LEU A 61 5.91 6.47 5.03
N THR A 62 4.95 7.37 5.11
CA THR A 62 4.26 7.93 3.95
C THR A 62 5.23 8.71 3.06
N LEU A 63 6.07 9.54 3.66
CA LEU A 63 7.11 10.29 2.94
C LEU A 63 8.16 9.38 2.31
N ALA A 64 8.57 8.32 3.01
CA ALA A 64 9.51 7.34 2.47
C ALA A 64 8.96 6.61 1.24
N GLY A 65 7.65 6.35 1.18
CA GLY A 65 6.99 5.74 0.04
C GLY A 65 6.65 6.69 -1.11
N ARG A 66 6.84 7.99 -0.94
CA ARG A 66 6.42 9.04 -1.88
C ARG A 66 6.89 8.80 -3.31
N GLU A 67 8.18 8.53 -3.48
CA GLU A 67 8.77 8.34 -4.79
C GLU A 67 8.11 7.19 -5.56
N PHE A 68 7.82 6.09 -4.88
CA PHE A 68 7.13 4.95 -5.48
C PHE A 68 5.72 5.32 -5.98
N PHE A 69 4.98 6.12 -5.22
CA PHE A 69 3.63 6.52 -5.60
C PHE A 69 3.59 7.51 -6.75
N PHE A 70 4.52 8.46 -6.80
CA PHE A 70 4.58 9.48 -7.87
C PHE A 70 5.31 8.99 -9.11
N HIS A 71 6.30 8.11 -8.94
CA HIS A 71 7.12 7.56 -10.02
C HIS A 71 7.27 6.04 -9.84
N PRO A 72 6.17 5.26 -10.02
CA PRO A 72 6.24 3.82 -9.87
C PRO A 72 7.23 3.20 -10.87
N PRO A 73 7.84 2.05 -10.54
CA PRO A 73 8.71 1.33 -11.46
C PRO A 73 8.02 1.04 -12.79
N GLU A 74 8.80 1.03 -13.88
CA GLU A 74 8.29 0.68 -15.22
C GLU A 74 7.60 -0.69 -15.19
N GLY A 75 6.42 -0.78 -15.78
CA GLY A 75 5.62 -1.99 -15.84
C GLY A 75 4.81 -2.30 -14.57
N PHE A 76 4.93 -1.49 -13.50
CA PHE A 76 4.13 -1.67 -12.30
C PHE A 76 2.64 -1.35 -12.53
N SER A 77 2.36 -0.29 -13.26
CA SER A 77 0.99 0.13 -13.59
C SER A 77 0.95 0.87 -14.93
N ASP A 78 -0.09 0.61 -15.71
CA ASP A 78 -0.36 1.32 -16.97
C ASP A 78 -0.97 2.72 -16.73
N TYR A 79 -1.34 3.02 -15.48
CA TYR A 79 -1.99 4.27 -15.08
C TYR A 79 -1.25 4.93 -13.93
N PRO A 80 -1.34 6.27 -13.78
CA PRO A 80 -0.84 6.95 -12.58
C PRO A 80 -1.49 6.37 -11.32
N LEU A 81 -0.67 6.13 -10.29
CA LEU A 81 -1.17 5.61 -9.00
C LEU A 81 -1.94 6.67 -8.21
N LEU A 82 -1.60 7.95 -8.41
CA LEU A 82 -2.20 9.09 -7.72
C LEU A 82 -2.77 10.09 -8.73
N GLY A 83 -3.93 10.65 -8.37
CA GLY A 83 -4.53 11.79 -9.05
C GLY A 83 -4.72 12.95 -8.05
N PRO A 84 -4.44 14.21 -8.42
CA PRO A 84 -4.64 15.34 -7.53
C PRO A 84 -6.13 15.55 -7.27
N CYS A 85 -6.54 15.52 -6.00
CA CYS A 85 -7.93 15.81 -5.62
C CYS A 85 -8.05 16.93 -4.57
N GLY A 86 -6.92 17.34 -3.99
CA GLY A 86 -6.89 18.28 -2.87
C GLY A 86 -7.45 17.69 -1.57
N GLY A 87 -7.26 18.39 -0.47
CA GLY A 87 -7.78 18.03 0.83
C GLY A 87 -8.00 19.26 1.71
N LEU A 88 -9.04 19.23 2.53
CA LEU A 88 -9.32 20.28 3.50
C LEU A 88 -9.34 19.63 4.89
N THR A 89 -8.44 20.09 5.76
CA THR A 89 -8.45 19.72 7.19
C THR A 89 -9.14 20.81 7.98
N VAL A 90 -10.11 20.42 8.79
CA VAL A 90 -10.87 21.32 9.65
C VAL A 90 -10.63 20.93 11.11
N GLY A 91 -10.29 21.89 11.94
CA GLY A 91 -10.05 21.69 13.36
C GLY A 91 -10.21 22.96 14.16
N SER A 92 -10.18 22.84 15.48
CA SER A 92 -10.12 24.00 16.37
C SER A 92 -8.72 24.60 16.40
N ARG A 93 -8.57 25.87 16.88
CA ARG A 93 -7.26 26.52 17.04
C ARG A 93 -6.27 25.76 17.93
N ARG A 94 -6.75 24.78 18.70
CA ARG A 94 -5.91 23.95 19.58
C ARG A 94 -5.47 22.65 18.92
N GLU A 95 -6.04 22.33 17.77
CA GLU A 95 -5.84 21.07 17.02
C GLU A 95 -5.15 21.28 15.67
N LEU A 96 -5.04 22.55 15.24
CA LEU A 96 -4.30 22.97 14.05
C LEU A 96 -2.94 23.56 14.48
#